data_716fa7bcf4c68385dca017c08fccfa70
#
_entry.id   716fa7bcf4c68385dca017c08fccfa70
#
_cell.length_a   1.000
_cell.length_b   1.000
_cell.length_c   1.000
_cell.angle_alpha   90.00
_cell.angle_beta   90.00
_cell.angle_gamma   90.00
#
_symmetry.space_group_name_H-M   'P 1'
#
loop_
_entity.id
_entity.type
_entity.pdbx_description
1 polymer ?
#
loop_
_entity_poly.entity_id
_entity_poly.type
_entity_poly.pdbx_seq_one_letter_code
_entity_poly.pdbx_strand_id
1 'polypeptide(L)'
;PLRRQRQMCIRDRVVLVGHIGKLVKLAGGVMNTHSRTADCRTELLCAHAALCGASRDVCAALMNAATTDACMEILDKAEMREPVLSSLLDAIQLHLDRRAAGAFRVGAVLFSNQYGPLGQTRTAKELLDEWKNG
;
A
#
# COMPACT_ATOMS: atom_id res chain seq x y z
N PRO A 1 7.53 -19.44 26.32
CA PRO A 1 7.67 -18.98 24.93
C PRO A 1 7.01 -19.87 23.90
N LEU A 2 7.15 -21.17 23.98
CA LEU A 2 6.50 -22.03 23.01
C LEU A 2 5.00 -21.93 23.06
N ARG A 3 4.49 -21.98 24.24
CA ARG A 3 3.09 -21.76 24.46
C ARG A 3 2.66 -20.39 23.92
N ARG A 4 3.51 -19.43 24.16
CA ARG A 4 3.25 -18.08 23.70
C ARG A 4 3.33 -17.96 22.21
N GLN A 5 4.25 -18.69 21.58
CA GLN A 5 4.34 -18.69 20.13
C GLN A 5 3.05 -19.13 19.47
N ARG A 6 2.48 -20.19 19.98
CA ARG A 6 1.22 -20.68 19.46
C ARG A 6 0.11 -19.65 19.61
N GLN A 7 0.08 -18.99 20.78
CA GLN A 7 -0.87 -17.93 21.00
C GLN A 7 -0.62 -16.72 20.12
N MET A 8 0.65 -16.43 19.86
CA MET A 8 1.01 -15.32 18.99
C MET A 8 0.48 -15.53 17.59
N CYS A 9 0.56 -16.74 17.06
CA CYS A 9 0.01 -17.02 15.73
C CYS A 9 -1.47 -16.69 15.63
N ILE A 10 -2.20 -16.87 16.72
CA ILE A 10 -3.62 -16.54 16.74
C ILE A 10 -3.84 -15.05 16.94
N ARG A 11 -3.01 -14.43 17.76
CA ARG A 11 -3.22 -13.05 18.16
C ARG A 11 -2.40 -12.03 17.40
N ASP A 12 -1.38 -12.50 16.68
CA ASP A 12 -0.53 -11.57 15.96
C ASP A 12 -1.28 -10.99 14.79
N ARG A 13 -1.65 -9.75 14.98
CA ARG A 13 -2.40 -8.97 14.02
C ARG A 13 -1.73 -7.61 13.95
N VAL A 14 -1.23 -7.27 12.79
CA VAL A 14 -0.46 -6.06 12.60
C VAL A 14 -1.12 -5.22 11.52
N VAL A 15 -1.36 -3.95 11.82
CA VAL A 15 -1.80 -3.00 10.81
C VAL A 15 -0.73 -1.91 10.72
N LEU A 16 -0.13 -1.81 9.54
CA LEU A 16 0.84 -0.76 9.27
C LEU A 16 0.08 0.47 8.82
N VAL A 17 0.30 1.59 9.49
CA VAL A 17 -0.30 2.86 9.09
C VAL A 17 0.82 3.78 8.70
N GLY A 18 0.79 4.26 7.47
CA GLY A 18 1.89 5.09 7.03
C GLY A 18 1.57 5.94 5.81
N HIS A 19 2.48 6.87 5.57
CA HIS A 19 2.38 7.77 4.42
C HIS A 19 2.59 6.98 3.13
N ILE A 20 1.78 7.28 2.11
CA ILE A 20 1.88 6.59 0.82
C ILE A 20 3.28 6.71 0.23
N GLY A 21 3.99 7.81 0.48
CA GLY A 21 5.36 7.98 -0.02
C GLY A 21 6.33 6.91 0.44
N LYS A 22 6.04 6.23 1.54
CA LYS A 22 6.84 5.12 2.02
C LYS A 22 6.21 3.78 1.73
N LEU A 23 4.92 3.63 2.05
CA LEU A 23 4.25 2.34 1.95
C LEU A 23 3.98 1.90 0.52
N VAL A 24 3.97 2.82 -0.44
CA VAL A 24 3.82 2.45 -1.87
C VAL A 24 4.88 1.42 -2.29
N LYS A 25 6.07 1.47 -1.72
CA LYS A 25 7.15 0.55 -2.06
C LYS A 25 6.82 -0.90 -1.72
N LEU A 26 5.91 -1.12 -0.78
CA LEU A 26 5.47 -2.47 -0.44
C LEU A 26 4.77 -3.15 -1.61
N ALA A 27 4.16 -2.38 -2.51
CA ALA A 27 3.52 -2.93 -3.69
C ALA A 27 4.52 -3.57 -4.65
N GLY A 28 5.79 -3.19 -4.56
CA GLY A 28 6.86 -3.81 -5.33
C GLY A 28 7.65 -4.84 -4.52
N GLY A 29 7.20 -5.16 -3.31
CA GLY A 29 7.89 -6.11 -2.45
C GLY A 29 9.09 -5.55 -1.69
N VAL A 30 9.25 -4.23 -1.70
CA VAL A 30 10.37 -3.57 -1.01
C VAL A 30 9.97 -3.37 0.45
N MET A 31 10.47 -4.22 1.34
CA MET A 31 10.09 -4.19 2.76
C MET A 31 10.83 -3.12 3.54
N ASN A 32 12.06 -2.77 3.14
CA ASN A 32 12.77 -1.64 3.72
C ASN A 32 12.38 -0.39 2.92
N THR A 33 11.52 0.43 3.50
CA THR A 33 10.93 1.58 2.80
C THR A 33 11.84 2.82 2.81
N HIS A 34 13.04 2.72 3.38
CA HIS A 34 13.97 3.83 3.37
C HIS A 34 14.48 4.09 1.95
N SER A 35 14.52 5.36 1.53
CA SER A 35 14.88 5.72 0.16
C SER A 35 16.30 5.32 -0.24
N ARG A 36 17.18 5.10 0.74
CA ARG A 36 18.52 4.59 0.47
C ARG A 36 18.52 3.18 -0.12
N THR A 37 17.54 2.38 0.25
CA THR A 37 17.44 1.00 -0.22
C THR A 37 16.92 0.95 -1.64
N ALA A 38 15.85 1.68 -1.89
CA ALA A 38 15.23 1.72 -3.21
C ALA A 38 14.28 2.90 -3.28
N ASP A 39 14.17 3.48 -4.45
CA ASP A 39 13.16 4.51 -4.71
C ASP A 39 12.45 4.12 -6.00
N CYS A 40 11.31 3.46 -5.86
CA CYS A 40 10.51 2.99 -6.98
C CYS A 40 9.08 3.52 -6.91
N ARG A 41 8.87 4.63 -6.22
CA ARG A 41 7.53 5.14 -5.91
C ARG A 41 6.72 5.48 -7.15
N THR A 42 7.30 6.28 -8.04
CA THR A 42 6.59 6.71 -9.25
C THR A 42 6.44 5.56 -10.24
N GLU A 43 7.42 4.70 -10.31
CA GLU A 43 7.37 3.53 -11.18
C GLU A 43 6.23 2.59 -10.79
N LEU A 44 6.04 2.36 -9.49
CA LEU A 44 4.96 1.51 -9.01
C LEU A 44 3.60 2.13 -9.31
N LEU A 45 3.44 3.42 -9.07
CA LEU A 45 2.20 4.12 -9.38
C LEU A 45 1.93 4.12 -10.89
N CYS A 46 2.96 4.31 -11.68
CA CYS A 46 2.83 4.25 -13.14
C CYS A 46 2.39 2.85 -13.59
N ALA A 47 3.00 1.79 -13.06
CA ALA A 47 2.66 0.43 -13.42
C ALA A 47 1.21 0.11 -13.09
N HIS A 48 0.75 0.48 -11.91
CA HIS A 48 -0.63 0.22 -11.51
C HIS A 48 -1.62 1.08 -12.29
N ALA A 49 -1.24 2.31 -12.64
CA ALA A 49 -2.06 3.14 -13.51
C ALA A 49 -2.20 2.50 -14.89
N ALA A 50 -1.11 1.95 -15.43
CA ALA A 50 -1.14 1.27 -16.72
C ALA A 50 -2.08 0.05 -16.67
N LEU A 51 -2.03 -0.71 -15.58
CA LEU A 51 -2.95 -1.86 -15.40
C LEU A 51 -4.41 -1.41 -15.38
N CYS A 52 -4.68 -0.21 -14.93
CA CYS A 52 -6.03 0.34 -14.88
C CYS A 52 -6.43 1.07 -16.17
N GLY A 53 -5.59 1.00 -17.21
CA GLY A 53 -5.92 1.56 -18.50
C GLY A 53 -5.49 3.02 -18.70
N ALA A 54 -4.54 3.51 -17.91
CA ALA A 54 -4.07 4.88 -18.06
C ALA A 54 -3.42 5.10 -19.42
N SER A 55 -3.58 6.31 -19.95
CA SER A 55 -2.96 6.69 -21.21
C SER A 55 -1.45 6.82 -21.03
N ARG A 56 -0.73 6.80 -22.16
CA ARG A 56 0.71 7.01 -22.13
C ARG A 56 1.06 8.35 -21.50
N ASP A 57 0.27 9.39 -21.73
CA ASP A 57 0.56 10.72 -21.17
C ASP A 57 0.42 10.72 -19.64
N VAL A 58 -0.59 10.04 -19.11
CA VAL A 58 -0.75 9.90 -17.67
C VAL A 58 0.43 9.12 -17.08
N CYS A 59 0.81 8.02 -17.70
CA CYS A 59 1.95 7.23 -17.23
C CYS A 59 3.24 8.05 -17.25
N ALA A 60 3.48 8.80 -18.32
CA ALA A 60 4.66 9.65 -18.41
C ALA A 60 4.66 10.73 -17.33
N ALA A 61 3.50 11.34 -17.07
CA ALA A 61 3.38 12.33 -16.01
C ALA A 61 3.70 11.73 -14.64
N LEU A 62 3.22 10.53 -14.38
CA LEU A 62 3.51 9.83 -13.12
C LEU A 62 5.01 9.56 -12.98
N MET A 63 5.66 9.10 -14.04
CA MET A 63 7.10 8.82 -14.00
C MET A 63 7.92 10.06 -13.72
N ASN A 64 7.44 11.22 -14.14
CA ASN A 64 8.17 12.48 -13.98
C ASN A 64 7.74 13.26 -12.72
N ALA A 65 6.80 12.74 -11.95
CA ALA A 65 6.34 13.42 -10.74
C ALA A 65 7.41 13.39 -9.66
N ALA A 66 7.50 14.48 -8.91
CA ALA A 66 8.52 14.62 -7.87
C ALA A 66 8.12 13.90 -6.58
N THR A 67 6.82 13.79 -6.30
CA THR A 67 6.31 13.25 -5.04
C THR A 67 5.11 12.36 -5.30
N THR A 68 4.76 11.54 -4.31
CA THR A 68 3.54 10.73 -4.38
C THR A 68 2.28 11.59 -4.34
N ASP A 69 2.31 12.72 -3.65
CA ASP A 69 1.17 13.65 -3.66
C ASP A 69 0.95 14.24 -5.06
N ALA A 70 2.03 14.54 -5.77
CA ALA A 70 1.93 14.98 -7.16
C ALA A 70 1.33 13.87 -8.03
N CYS A 71 1.67 12.61 -7.77
CA CYS A 71 1.06 11.48 -8.46
C CYS A 71 -0.44 11.40 -8.17
N MET A 72 -0.84 11.62 -6.92
CA MET A 72 -2.26 11.61 -6.57
C MET A 72 -3.02 12.70 -7.32
N GLU A 73 -2.42 13.87 -7.46
CA GLU A 73 -3.04 14.96 -8.22
C GLU A 73 -3.23 14.58 -9.69
N ILE A 74 -2.22 13.97 -10.29
CA ILE A 74 -2.29 13.50 -11.68
C ILE A 74 -3.42 12.49 -11.83
N LEU A 75 -3.51 11.53 -10.91
CA LEU A 75 -4.54 10.50 -10.96
C LEU A 75 -5.93 11.08 -10.73
N ASP A 76 -6.06 12.08 -9.86
CA ASP A 76 -7.34 12.76 -9.65
C ASP A 76 -7.82 13.44 -10.92
N LYS A 77 -6.94 14.15 -11.60
CA LYS A 77 -7.29 14.82 -12.84
C LYS A 77 -7.70 13.85 -13.94
N ALA A 78 -7.14 12.66 -13.92
CA ALA A 78 -7.48 11.59 -14.85
C ALA A 78 -8.67 10.76 -14.38
N GLU A 79 -9.23 11.06 -13.21
CA GLU A 79 -10.34 10.32 -12.59
C GLU A 79 -9.99 8.84 -12.40
N MET A 80 -8.74 8.57 -12.02
CA MET A 80 -8.22 7.21 -11.89
C MET A 80 -7.69 6.89 -10.50
N ARG A 81 -7.77 7.82 -9.56
CA ARG A 81 -7.15 7.62 -8.24
C ARG A 81 -7.67 6.37 -7.53
N GLU A 82 -8.98 6.19 -7.48
CA GLU A 82 -9.56 5.05 -6.75
C GLU A 82 -9.17 3.71 -7.35
N PRO A 83 -9.33 3.45 -8.66
CA PRO A 83 -8.94 2.15 -9.20
C PRO A 83 -7.45 1.89 -9.10
N VAL A 84 -6.63 2.92 -9.27
CA VAL A 84 -5.17 2.76 -9.15
C VAL A 84 -4.78 2.44 -7.72
N LEU A 85 -5.35 3.14 -6.74
CA LEU A 85 -5.09 2.84 -5.33
C LEU A 85 -5.57 1.44 -4.96
N SER A 86 -6.71 1.02 -5.48
CA SER A 86 -7.21 -0.33 -5.23
C SER A 86 -6.22 -1.39 -5.76
N SER A 87 -5.72 -1.20 -6.97
CA SER A 87 -4.73 -2.09 -7.55
C SER A 87 -3.45 -2.11 -6.73
N LEU A 88 -3.00 -0.92 -6.31
CA LEU A 88 -1.81 -0.79 -5.48
C LEU A 88 -1.97 -1.50 -4.14
N LEU A 89 -3.12 -1.31 -3.50
CA LEU A 89 -3.40 -1.92 -2.20
C LEU A 89 -3.45 -3.44 -2.28
N ASP A 90 -3.99 -3.98 -3.37
CA ASP A 90 -3.99 -5.44 -3.58
C ASP A 90 -2.56 -5.96 -3.70
N ALA A 91 -1.69 -5.26 -4.39
CA ALA A 91 -0.29 -5.64 -4.51
C ALA A 91 0.43 -5.54 -3.15
N ILE A 92 0.13 -4.50 -2.38
CA ILE A 92 0.68 -4.36 -1.02
C ILE A 92 0.27 -5.57 -0.17
N GLN A 93 -1.01 -5.92 -0.20
CA GLN A 93 -1.48 -7.05 0.58
C GLN A 93 -0.81 -8.35 0.17
N LEU A 94 -0.64 -8.58 -1.12
CA LEU A 94 0.04 -9.76 -1.63
C LEU A 94 1.46 -9.88 -1.06
N HIS A 95 2.22 -8.79 -1.10
CA HIS A 95 3.60 -8.80 -0.61
C HIS A 95 3.67 -8.91 0.91
N LEU A 96 2.75 -8.28 1.62
CA LEU A 96 2.69 -8.43 3.08
C LEU A 96 2.39 -9.87 3.46
N ASP A 97 1.45 -10.52 2.78
CA ASP A 97 1.10 -11.91 3.04
C ASP A 97 2.30 -12.84 2.80
N ARG A 98 3.03 -12.59 1.72
CA ARG A 98 4.24 -13.37 1.41
C ARG A 98 5.29 -13.17 2.49
N ARG A 99 5.47 -11.96 2.97
CA ARG A 99 6.45 -11.67 4.02
C ARG A 99 6.07 -12.30 5.34
N ALA A 100 4.79 -12.27 5.69
CA ALA A 100 4.28 -12.85 6.92
C ALA A 100 4.30 -14.37 6.88
N ALA A 101 4.17 -14.98 5.69
CA ALA A 101 4.25 -16.42 5.47
C ALA A 101 3.35 -17.22 6.41
N GLY A 102 2.17 -16.70 6.73
CA GLY A 102 1.21 -17.36 7.59
C GLY A 102 1.46 -17.22 9.09
N ALA A 103 2.57 -16.57 9.49
CA ALA A 103 2.90 -16.43 10.91
C ALA A 103 2.00 -15.44 11.63
N PHE A 104 1.48 -14.45 10.90
CA PHE A 104 0.60 -13.43 11.47
C PHE A 104 -0.23 -12.80 10.36
N ARG A 105 -1.28 -12.11 10.77
CA ARG A 105 -2.11 -11.37 9.82
C ARG A 105 -1.64 -9.93 9.80
N VAL A 106 -1.44 -9.40 8.60
CA VAL A 106 -0.91 -8.04 8.45
C VAL A 106 -1.66 -7.33 7.32
N GLY A 107 -1.96 -6.07 7.56
CA GLY A 107 -2.53 -5.20 6.57
C GLY A 107 -1.91 -3.82 6.63
N ALA A 108 -2.30 -2.94 5.73
CA ALA A 108 -1.76 -1.59 5.68
C ALA A 108 -2.86 -0.57 5.42
N VAL A 109 -2.69 0.60 6.02
CA VAL A 109 -3.53 1.78 5.80
C VAL A 109 -2.64 2.88 5.26
N LEU A 110 -3.04 3.46 4.14
CA LEU A 110 -2.28 4.53 3.48
C LEU A 110 -2.92 5.88 3.74
N PHE A 111 -2.09 6.87 3.99
CA PHE A 111 -2.56 8.25 4.06
C PHE A 111 -1.55 9.17 3.37
N SER A 112 -1.97 10.39 3.13
CA SER A 112 -1.10 11.46 2.67
C SER A 112 -1.40 12.71 3.47
N ASN A 113 -0.40 13.60 3.58
CA ASN A 113 -0.61 14.85 4.30
C ASN A 113 -1.61 15.75 3.60
N GLN A 114 -1.63 15.70 2.28
CA GLN A 114 -2.50 16.56 1.49
C GLN A 114 -3.92 16.00 1.36
N TYR A 115 -4.05 14.68 1.19
CA TYR A 115 -5.32 14.04 0.88
C TYR A 115 -5.94 13.30 2.07
N GLY A 116 -5.20 13.14 3.18
CA GLY A 116 -5.68 12.37 4.32
C GLY A 116 -5.70 10.88 4.03
N PRO A 117 -6.70 10.16 4.57
CA PRO A 117 -6.79 8.71 4.32
C PRO A 117 -6.99 8.42 2.83
N LEU A 118 -6.18 7.53 2.30
CA LEU A 118 -6.25 7.15 0.88
C LEU A 118 -6.86 5.77 0.67
N GLY A 119 -6.73 4.87 1.64
CA GLY A 119 -7.30 3.54 1.53
C GLY A 119 -6.58 2.56 2.42
N GLN A 120 -7.08 1.33 2.41
CA GLN A 120 -6.55 0.27 3.26
C GLN A 120 -6.65 -1.06 2.54
N THR A 121 -5.74 -1.97 2.88
CA THR A 121 -5.79 -3.31 2.33
C THR A 121 -6.97 -4.08 2.93
N ARG A 122 -7.35 -5.16 2.26
CA ARG A 122 -8.46 -6.00 2.71
C ARG A 122 -8.25 -6.51 4.13
N THR A 123 -7.05 -7.01 4.43
CA THR A 123 -6.77 -7.53 5.77
C THR A 123 -6.79 -6.41 6.81
N ALA A 124 -6.30 -5.21 6.47
CA ALA A 124 -6.39 -4.09 7.39
C ALA A 124 -7.84 -3.77 7.73
N LYS A 125 -8.72 -3.78 6.74
CA LYS A 125 -10.13 -3.54 6.97
C LYS A 125 -10.73 -4.60 7.89
N GLU A 126 -10.43 -5.87 7.64
CA GLU A 126 -10.90 -6.96 8.49
C GLU A 126 -10.43 -6.80 9.93
N LEU A 127 -9.15 -6.50 10.13
CA LEU A 127 -8.59 -6.37 11.47
C LEU A 127 -9.17 -5.17 12.21
N LEU A 128 -9.34 -4.06 11.52
CA LEU A 128 -9.93 -2.87 12.14
C LEU A 128 -11.39 -3.10 12.51
N ASP A 129 -12.14 -3.81 11.67
CA ASP A 129 -13.51 -4.17 11.97
C ASP A 129 -13.58 -5.10 13.18
N GLU A 130 -12.68 -6.08 13.28
CA GLU A 130 -12.60 -6.98 14.43
C GLU A 130 -12.30 -6.21 15.72
N TRP A 131 -11.35 -5.28 15.67
CA TRP A 131 -11.01 -4.48 16.85
C TRP A 131 -12.14 -3.57 17.28
N LYS A 132 -12.91 -3.05 16.34
CA LYS A 132 -14.05 -2.21 16.61
C LYS A 132 -15.18 -2.98 17.28
N ASN A 133 -15.39 -4.22 16.87
CA ASN A 133 -16.52 -5.03 17.32
C ASN A 133 -16.16 -5.97 18.45
N GLY A 134 -14.88 -6.08 18.72
CA GLY A 134 -14.40 -6.94 19.79
C GLY A 134 -14.07 -6.17 21.03
#